data_c5c269ea1900524b72aad5bef4633a55
#
_entry.id   c5c269ea1900524b72aad5bef4633a55
#
_cell.length_a   1.000
_cell.length_b   1.000
_cell.length_c   1.000
_cell.angle_alpha   90.00
_cell.angle_beta   90.00
_cell.angle_gamma   90.00
#
_symmetry.space_group_name_H-M   'P 1'
#
loop_
_entity.id
_entity.type
_entity.pdbx_description
1 polymer ?
#
loop_
_entity_poly.entity_id
_entity_poly.type
_entity_poly.pdbx_seq_one_letter_code
_entity_poly.pdbx_strand_id
1 'polypeptide(L)'
;LNDSTPPPPAAPAALPPHLVNRLPAEGINSSSEHPLREAVWLVLATLATLAVLVWAVGLGARWAAPRVPFAAEVALAERWVDPLLAARAPAPGTPDHARHAERDAALQALAARVATAMDLPAGMSLAVGLDPSPQLNAFATFGGRVRVFRGLLDALDSEDALAALLAHEIAHVRHRHLAANAGRGLALALVLGAVSADAGAVAARGVLGGATELALLGYSREQETEADAAAVAAVVALYGHAGGVQALFETLGRSMAGRPGAEVPELLRTHPQTDKRIAAARALATQRGWRVEGLLTPLAPPLRFERGGTE
;
A
#
# COMPACT_ATOMS: atom_id res chain seq x y z
N LEU A 1 65.55 -49.65 -72.47
CA LEU A 1 64.68 -49.35 -71.30
C LEU A 1 64.06 -48.00 -71.51
N ASN A 2 62.78 -48.01 -71.98
CA ASN A 2 61.97 -46.86 -72.31
C ASN A 2 61.22 -46.41 -71.04
N ASP A 3 61.64 -45.35 -70.48
CA ASP A 3 60.99 -44.78 -69.30
C ASP A 3 59.97 -43.74 -69.83
N SER A 4 58.73 -44.17 -69.94
CA SER A 4 57.61 -43.31 -70.37
C SER A 4 56.69 -43.07 -69.15
N THR A 5 57.06 -42.09 -68.34
CA THR A 5 56.18 -41.57 -67.30
C THR A 5 55.07 -40.79 -67.98
N PRO A 6 53.79 -41.08 -67.72
CA PRO A 6 52.66 -40.32 -68.27
C PRO A 6 52.66 -38.87 -67.77
N PRO A 7 52.22 -37.91 -68.58
CA PRO A 7 52.15 -36.53 -68.16
C PRO A 7 51.13 -36.38 -67.05
N PRO A 8 51.36 -35.42 -66.13
CA PRO A 8 50.41 -35.15 -65.00
C PRO A 8 49.03 -34.72 -65.55
N PRO A 9 47.94 -35.07 -64.83
CA PRO A 9 46.63 -34.68 -65.32
C PRO A 9 46.48 -33.15 -65.39
N ALA A 10 45.83 -32.68 -66.44
CA ALA A 10 45.58 -31.27 -66.67
C ALA A 10 44.79 -30.67 -65.48
N ALA A 11 45.25 -29.51 -65.03
CA ALA A 11 44.55 -28.79 -63.96
C ALA A 11 43.10 -28.49 -64.41
N PRO A 12 42.08 -28.64 -63.47
CA PRO A 12 40.70 -28.38 -63.83
C PRO A 12 40.56 -26.93 -64.35
N ALA A 13 39.87 -26.77 -65.49
CA ALA A 13 39.63 -25.47 -66.10
C ALA A 13 38.92 -24.54 -65.03
N ALA A 14 39.45 -23.32 -64.89
CA ALA A 14 38.85 -22.31 -64.04
C ALA A 14 37.40 -22.05 -64.49
N LEU A 15 36.47 -22.09 -63.53
CA LEU A 15 35.06 -21.80 -63.77
C LEU A 15 34.90 -20.37 -64.36
N PRO A 16 34.02 -20.18 -65.36
CA PRO A 16 33.69 -18.84 -65.81
C PRO A 16 33.27 -17.90 -64.64
N PRO A 17 33.64 -16.60 -64.75
CA PRO A 17 33.39 -15.64 -63.59
C PRO A 17 31.96 -15.55 -63.13
N HIS A 18 30.96 -15.88 -63.95
CA HIS A 18 29.54 -15.88 -63.60
C HIS A 18 29.10 -17.16 -62.86
N LEU A 19 29.92 -18.21 -62.86
CA LEU A 19 29.68 -19.46 -62.12
C LEU A 19 30.45 -19.53 -60.77
N VAL A 20 31.27 -18.53 -60.48
CA VAL A 20 31.96 -18.44 -59.22
C VAL A 20 30.95 -17.98 -58.17
N ASN A 21 30.66 -18.86 -57.20
CA ASN A 21 29.81 -18.50 -56.05
C ASN A 21 30.52 -17.41 -55.23
N ARG A 22 30.08 -16.16 -55.42
CA ARG A 22 30.57 -15.04 -54.63
C ARG A 22 29.80 -15.01 -53.34
N LEU A 23 30.47 -15.08 -52.17
CA LEU A 23 29.86 -14.79 -50.90
C LEU A 23 29.19 -13.40 -50.99
N PRO A 24 27.97 -13.25 -50.46
CA PRO A 24 27.34 -11.95 -50.40
C PRO A 24 28.26 -10.94 -49.69
N ALA A 25 28.24 -9.69 -50.13
CA ALA A 25 29.06 -8.66 -49.51
C ALA A 25 28.81 -8.64 -47.98
N GLU A 26 29.91 -8.70 -47.22
CA GLU A 26 29.79 -8.56 -45.75
C GLU A 26 29.09 -7.23 -45.43
N GLY A 27 28.12 -7.28 -44.52
CA GLY A 27 27.40 -6.07 -44.07
C GLY A 27 26.04 -5.83 -44.73
N ILE A 28 25.54 -6.72 -45.65
CA ILE A 28 24.19 -6.56 -46.22
C ILE A 28 23.09 -6.56 -45.16
N ASN A 29 23.29 -7.23 -44.01
CA ASN A 29 22.36 -7.32 -42.93
C ASN A 29 22.87 -6.68 -41.60
N SER A 30 23.98 -5.93 -41.66
CA SER A 30 24.48 -5.19 -40.51
C SER A 30 24.11 -3.72 -40.64
N SER A 31 23.34 -3.22 -39.64
CA SER A 31 23.12 -1.79 -39.47
C SER A 31 24.48 -1.10 -39.26
N SER A 32 24.70 0.04 -39.89
CA SER A 32 25.87 0.89 -39.68
C SER A 32 25.85 1.58 -38.30
N GLU A 33 24.80 1.32 -37.50
CA GLU A 33 24.60 1.91 -36.20
C GLU A 33 25.30 1.11 -35.09
N HIS A 34 25.74 1.79 -34.04
CA HIS A 34 26.41 1.16 -32.89
C HIS A 34 25.43 0.25 -32.16
N PRO A 35 25.67 -1.08 -32.07
CA PRO A 35 24.72 -2.02 -31.42
C PRO A 35 24.46 -1.70 -29.94
N LEU A 36 25.43 -1.10 -29.26
CA LEU A 36 25.25 -0.64 -27.88
C LEU A 36 24.25 0.53 -27.79
N ARG A 37 24.26 1.45 -28.74
CA ARG A 37 23.32 2.58 -28.75
C ARG A 37 21.89 2.09 -29.03
N GLU A 38 21.72 1.16 -29.94
CA GLU A 38 20.43 0.53 -30.23
C GLU A 38 19.92 -0.24 -29.00
N ALA A 39 20.77 -1.03 -28.37
CA ALA A 39 20.42 -1.75 -27.13
C ALA A 39 19.99 -0.79 -26.01
N VAL A 40 20.71 0.31 -25.80
CA VAL A 40 20.33 1.34 -24.80
C VAL A 40 18.96 1.95 -25.14
N TRP A 41 18.73 2.33 -26.40
CA TRP A 41 17.44 2.89 -26.82
C TRP A 41 16.28 1.90 -26.67
N LEU A 42 16.49 0.61 -27.00
CA LEU A 42 15.50 -0.44 -26.80
C LEU A 42 15.18 -0.64 -25.30
N VAL A 43 16.19 -0.66 -24.44
CA VAL A 43 16.00 -0.75 -22.98
C VAL A 43 15.21 0.46 -22.47
N LEU A 44 15.62 1.68 -22.85
CA LEU A 44 14.93 2.91 -22.44
C LEU A 44 13.49 2.95 -22.95
N ALA A 45 13.25 2.58 -24.20
CA ALA A 45 11.90 2.52 -24.78
C ALA A 45 11.03 1.47 -24.06
N THR A 46 11.58 0.30 -23.76
CA THR A 46 10.89 -0.74 -22.99
C THR A 46 10.54 -0.24 -21.59
N LEU A 47 11.49 0.34 -20.87
CA LEU A 47 11.25 0.90 -19.53
C LEU A 47 10.20 2.03 -19.57
N ALA A 48 10.27 2.91 -20.56
CA ALA A 48 9.29 3.98 -20.73
C ALA A 48 7.89 3.42 -21.02
N THR A 49 7.79 2.42 -21.89
CA THR A 49 6.52 1.75 -22.22
C THR A 49 5.93 1.07 -20.97
N LEU A 50 6.75 0.34 -20.20
CA LEU A 50 6.32 -0.30 -18.94
C LEU A 50 5.86 0.75 -17.93
N ALA A 51 6.60 1.85 -17.78
CA ALA A 51 6.22 2.94 -16.87
C ALA A 51 4.87 3.58 -17.27
N VAL A 52 4.66 3.85 -18.57
CA VAL A 52 3.40 4.38 -19.10
C VAL A 52 2.26 3.38 -18.87
N LEU A 53 2.50 2.09 -19.10
CA LEU A 53 1.48 1.06 -18.87
C LEU A 53 1.09 0.97 -17.39
N VAL A 54 2.05 0.91 -16.48
CA VAL A 54 1.79 0.91 -15.02
C VAL A 54 1.03 2.16 -14.59
N TRP A 55 1.43 3.33 -15.11
CA TRP A 55 0.73 4.60 -14.85
C TRP A 55 -0.71 4.59 -15.38
N ALA A 56 -0.93 4.15 -16.63
CA ALA A 56 -2.25 4.11 -17.24
C ALA A 56 -3.19 3.13 -16.53
N VAL A 57 -2.68 1.94 -16.15
CA VAL A 57 -3.48 0.98 -15.37
C VAL A 57 -3.75 1.49 -13.96
N GLY A 58 -2.76 2.16 -13.33
CA GLY A 58 -2.97 2.84 -12.05
C GLY A 58 -4.06 3.90 -12.10
N LEU A 59 -4.10 4.68 -13.17
CA LEU A 59 -5.17 5.65 -13.42
C LEU A 59 -6.52 4.96 -13.63
N GLY A 60 -6.55 3.89 -14.43
CA GLY A 60 -7.73 3.06 -14.64
C GLY A 60 -8.27 2.43 -13.34
N ALA A 61 -7.38 1.93 -12.48
CA ALA A 61 -7.74 1.37 -11.19
C ALA A 61 -8.36 2.42 -10.25
N ARG A 62 -7.82 3.63 -10.21
CA ARG A 62 -8.40 4.77 -9.44
C ARG A 62 -9.79 5.15 -9.96
N TRP A 63 -9.98 5.13 -11.27
CA TRP A 63 -11.27 5.41 -11.89
C TRP A 63 -12.29 4.28 -11.67
N ALA A 64 -11.85 3.02 -11.69
CA ALA A 64 -12.71 1.85 -11.52
C ALA A 64 -13.05 1.55 -10.05
N ALA A 65 -12.13 1.78 -9.11
CA ALA A 65 -12.30 1.45 -7.70
C ALA A 65 -13.63 1.95 -7.09
N PRO A 66 -14.06 3.22 -7.29
CA PRO A 66 -15.35 3.70 -6.76
C PRO A 66 -16.56 3.05 -7.40
N ARG A 67 -16.42 2.41 -8.57
CA ARG A 67 -17.50 1.77 -9.34
C ARG A 67 -17.72 0.31 -8.95
N VAL A 68 -16.70 -0.32 -8.34
CA VAL A 68 -16.86 -1.67 -7.79
C VAL A 68 -17.80 -1.58 -6.57
N PRO A 69 -18.89 -2.36 -6.50
CA PRO A 69 -19.76 -2.35 -5.33
C PRO A 69 -18.97 -2.68 -4.06
N PHE A 70 -19.21 -1.91 -2.97
CA PHE A 70 -18.52 -2.15 -1.70
C PHE A 70 -18.80 -3.56 -1.15
N ALA A 71 -19.97 -4.12 -1.43
CA ALA A 71 -20.33 -5.50 -1.10
C ALA A 71 -19.33 -6.54 -1.67
N ALA A 72 -18.70 -6.26 -2.82
CA ALA A 72 -17.67 -7.15 -3.36
C ALA A 72 -16.39 -7.13 -2.51
N GLU A 73 -16.01 -5.98 -1.95
CA GLU A 73 -14.90 -5.92 -0.98
C GLU A 73 -15.26 -6.61 0.33
N VAL A 74 -16.52 -6.48 0.79
CA VAL A 74 -17.00 -7.20 1.99
C VAL A 74 -16.89 -8.70 1.78
N ALA A 75 -17.39 -9.24 0.65
CA ALA A 75 -17.30 -10.66 0.35
C ALA A 75 -15.83 -11.15 0.25
N LEU A 76 -14.94 -10.33 -0.30
CA LEU A 76 -13.50 -10.62 -0.33
C LEU A 76 -12.91 -10.67 1.09
N ALA A 77 -13.29 -9.72 1.94
CA ALA A 77 -12.83 -9.64 3.31
C ALA A 77 -13.33 -10.82 4.14
N GLU A 78 -14.61 -11.20 4.03
CA GLU A 78 -15.18 -12.36 4.71
C GLU A 78 -14.44 -13.66 4.35
N ARG A 79 -14.03 -13.78 3.09
CA ARG A 79 -13.35 -14.99 2.61
C ARG A 79 -11.88 -15.06 3.02
N TRP A 80 -11.16 -13.94 3.00
CA TRP A 80 -9.69 -13.95 3.09
C TRP A 80 -9.14 -13.17 4.29
N VAL A 81 -9.85 -12.16 4.77
CA VAL A 81 -9.38 -11.27 5.85
C VAL A 81 -9.90 -11.71 7.20
N ASP A 82 -11.21 -11.94 7.32
CA ASP A 82 -11.84 -12.25 8.61
C ASP A 82 -11.27 -13.51 9.29
N PRO A 83 -10.97 -14.63 8.57
CA PRO A 83 -10.32 -15.77 9.20
C PRO A 83 -8.94 -15.45 9.77
N LEU A 84 -8.15 -14.59 9.09
CA LEU A 84 -6.83 -14.19 9.56
C LEU A 84 -6.92 -13.28 10.79
N LEU A 85 -7.90 -12.38 10.83
CA LEU A 85 -8.14 -11.51 11.98
C LEU A 85 -8.66 -12.30 13.18
N ALA A 86 -9.57 -13.25 12.96
CA ALA A 86 -10.10 -14.11 14.01
C ALA A 86 -9.02 -15.00 14.65
N ALA A 87 -8.06 -15.48 13.87
CA ALA A 87 -6.95 -16.28 14.38
C ALA A 87 -6.03 -15.51 15.36
N ARG A 88 -6.09 -14.18 15.39
CA ARG A 88 -5.31 -13.32 16.29
C ARG A 88 -6.02 -12.95 17.56
N ALA A 89 -7.33 -13.17 17.62
CA ALA A 89 -8.13 -12.89 18.81
C ALA A 89 -7.82 -13.91 19.95
N PRO A 90 -7.98 -13.52 21.22
CA PRO A 90 -7.87 -14.44 22.33
C PRO A 90 -8.86 -15.61 22.23
N ALA A 91 -8.47 -16.76 22.78
CA ALA A 91 -9.28 -17.98 22.72
C ALA A 91 -10.67 -17.76 23.35
N PRO A 92 -11.75 -18.25 22.70
CA PRO A 92 -13.11 -18.16 23.24
C PRO A 92 -13.22 -18.74 24.66
N GLY A 93 -14.04 -18.11 25.51
CA GLY A 93 -14.29 -18.55 26.88
C GLY A 93 -13.23 -18.14 27.90
N THR A 94 -12.19 -17.43 27.51
CA THR A 94 -11.19 -16.88 28.43
C THR A 94 -11.59 -15.49 28.95
N PRO A 95 -11.13 -15.06 30.14
CA PRO A 95 -11.32 -13.68 30.63
C PRO A 95 -10.74 -12.64 29.64
N ASP A 96 -9.67 -12.97 28.95
CA ASP A 96 -9.06 -12.11 27.93
C ASP A 96 -9.96 -11.95 26.72
N HIS A 97 -10.66 -13.00 26.30
CA HIS A 97 -11.66 -12.92 25.23
C HIS A 97 -12.81 -11.98 25.59
N ALA A 98 -13.34 -12.05 26.84
CA ALA A 98 -14.39 -11.15 27.29
C ALA A 98 -13.93 -9.67 27.29
N ARG A 99 -12.74 -9.39 27.83
CA ARG A 99 -12.14 -8.05 27.82
C ARG A 99 -11.85 -7.55 26.39
N HIS A 100 -11.44 -8.46 25.51
CA HIS A 100 -11.20 -8.13 24.10
C HIS A 100 -12.50 -7.74 23.40
N ALA A 101 -13.57 -8.51 23.59
CA ALA A 101 -14.89 -8.21 23.03
C ALA A 101 -15.47 -6.86 23.54
N GLU A 102 -15.25 -6.52 24.81
CA GLU A 102 -15.64 -5.23 25.37
C GLU A 102 -14.88 -4.07 24.71
N ARG A 103 -13.58 -4.23 24.45
CA ARG A 103 -12.76 -3.26 23.74
C ARG A 103 -13.18 -3.10 22.28
N ASP A 104 -13.47 -4.22 21.61
CA ASP A 104 -13.98 -4.21 20.25
C ASP A 104 -15.30 -3.44 20.15
N ALA A 105 -16.21 -3.67 21.10
CA ALA A 105 -17.46 -2.94 21.17
C ALA A 105 -17.25 -1.43 21.38
N ALA A 106 -16.32 -1.04 22.24
CA ALA A 106 -16.00 0.37 22.47
C ALA A 106 -15.34 1.03 21.24
N LEU A 107 -14.41 0.35 20.58
CA LEU A 107 -13.81 0.80 19.33
C LEU A 107 -14.85 0.95 18.22
N GLN A 108 -15.73 -0.04 18.07
CA GLN A 108 -16.80 -0.02 17.08
C GLN A 108 -17.79 1.13 17.35
N ALA A 109 -18.12 1.41 18.62
CA ALA A 109 -19.00 2.51 19.01
C ALA A 109 -18.37 3.88 18.66
N LEU A 110 -17.09 4.07 18.94
CA LEU A 110 -16.36 5.29 18.56
C LEU A 110 -16.28 5.43 17.03
N ALA A 111 -15.96 4.35 16.32
CA ALA A 111 -15.90 4.34 14.88
C ALA A 111 -17.25 4.66 14.23
N ALA A 112 -18.37 4.22 14.81
CA ALA A 112 -19.71 4.58 14.34
C ALA A 112 -19.99 6.09 14.47
N ARG A 113 -19.54 6.72 15.56
CA ARG A 113 -19.62 8.18 15.74
C ARG A 113 -18.76 8.91 14.71
N VAL A 114 -17.54 8.44 14.49
CA VAL A 114 -16.63 8.99 13.48
C VAL A 114 -17.22 8.83 12.08
N ALA A 115 -17.74 7.66 11.73
CA ALA A 115 -18.38 7.39 10.44
C ALA A 115 -19.57 8.33 10.17
N THR A 116 -20.39 8.59 11.19
CA THR A 116 -21.49 9.57 11.13
C THR A 116 -20.96 10.98 10.87
N ALA A 117 -19.92 11.40 11.62
CA ALA A 117 -19.31 12.72 11.44
C ALA A 117 -18.64 12.89 10.07
N MET A 118 -18.22 11.80 9.43
CA MET A 118 -17.62 11.76 8.10
C MET A 118 -18.65 11.64 6.98
N ASP A 119 -19.93 11.51 7.28
CA ASP A 119 -20.99 11.22 6.29
C ASP A 119 -20.57 10.02 5.40
N LEU A 120 -20.32 8.88 6.05
CA LEU A 120 -19.90 7.68 5.34
C LEU A 120 -21.01 7.21 4.39
N PRO A 121 -20.74 6.96 3.08
CA PRO A 121 -21.75 6.58 2.11
C PRO A 121 -22.60 5.38 2.55
N ALA A 122 -23.90 5.44 2.27
CA ALA A 122 -24.81 4.34 2.51
C ALA A 122 -24.30 3.06 1.83
N GLY A 123 -24.35 1.94 2.54
CA GLY A 123 -23.85 0.65 2.06
C GLY A 123 -22.35 0.40 2.33
N MET A 124 -21.61 1.37 2.87
CA MET A 124 -20.27 1.12 3.44
C MET A 124 -20.41 0.74 4.91
N SER A 125 -20.07 -0.49 5.25
CA SER A 125 -20.01 -0.99 6.62
C SER A 125 -18.59 -0.97 7.16
N LEU A 126 -18.45 -0.78 8.48
CA LEU A 126 -17.18 -0.83 9.19
C LEU A 126 -17.19 -1.97 10.22
N ALA A 127 -16.11 -2.72 10.29
CA ALA A 127 -15.85 -3.72 11.32
C ALA A 127 -14.52 -3.36 12.00
N VAL A 128 -14.63 -2.63 13.11
CA VAL A 128 -13.49 -2.09 13.84
C VAL A 128 -13.24 -2.91 15.09
N GLY A 129 -11.98 -3.28 15.33
CA GLY A 129 -11.62 -4.06 16.50
C GLY A 129 -10.15 -3.91 16.89
N LEU A 130 -9.81 -4.48 18.02
CA LEU A 130 -8.46 -4.51 18.58
C LEU A 130 -7.64 -5.66 17.96
N ASP A 131 -6.38 -5.40 17.64
CA ASP A 131 -5.36 -6.43 17.48
C ASP A 131 -4.54 -6.52 18.78
N PRO A 132 -4.38 -7.70 19.39
CA PRO A 132 -3.68 -7.84 20.69
C PRO A 132 -2.18 -7.59 20.62
N SER A 133 -1.62 -7.39 19.45
CA SER A 133 -0.19 -7.14 19.25
C SER A 133 0.29 -5.87 19.96
N PRO A 134 1.48 -5.90 20.59
CA PRO A 134 2.10 -4.73 21.22
C PRO A 134 2.73 -3.74 20.22
N GLN A 135 2.58 -3.95 18.94
CA GLN A 135 3.11 -3.06 17.91
C GLN A 135 2.36 -1.73 17.89
N LEU A 136 3.09 -0.66 17.52
CA LEU A 136 2.51 0.65 17.25
C LEU A 136 1.95 0.65 15.81
N ASN A 137 0.74 0.13 15.64
CA ASN A 137 0.12 -0.01 14.34
C ASN A 137 -1.40 0.17 14.37
N ALA A 138 -1.96 0.59 13.25
CA ALA A 138 -3.37 0.48 12.89
C ALA A 138 -3.44 0.32 11.37
N PHE A 139 -4.49 -0.27 10.86
CA PHE A 139 -4.71 -0.35 9.43
C PHE A 139 -6.19 -0.54 9.10
N ALA A 140 -6.57 -0.02 7.93
CA ALA A 140 -7.80 -0.38 7.25
C ALA A 140 -7.51 -1.40 6.14
N THR A 141 -8.43 -2.34 5.91
CA THR A 141 -8.35 -3.30 4.83
C THR A 141 -9.69 -3.46 4.12
N PHE A 142 -9.79 -4.39 3.15
CA PHE A 142 -10.97 -4.58 2.33
C PHE A 142 -12.26 -4.72 3.15
N GLY A 143 -13.36 -4.21 2.58
CA GLY A 143 -14.69 -4.31 3.17
C GLY A 143 -14.83 -3.56 4.50
N GLY A 144 -14.03 -2.52 4.72
CA GLY A 144 -14.13 -1.66 5.91
C GLY A 144 -13.66 -2.33 7.20
N ARG A 145 -12.79 -3.34 7.13
CA ARG A 145 -12.16 -3.92 8.32
C ARG A 145 -11.04 -2.98 8.77
N VAL A 146 -11.15 -2.48 10.01
CA VAL A 146 -10.15 -1.63 10.65
C VAL A 146 -9.64 -2.32 11.91
N ARG A 147 -8.33 -2.30 12.12
CA ARG A 147 -7.71 -2.83 13.33
C ARG A 147 -6.82 -1.78 13.97
N VAL A 148 -7.03 -1.59 15.26
CA VAL A 148 -6.17 -0.77 16.12
C VAL A 148 -5.36 -1.73 16.99
N PHE A 149 -4.05 -1.64 16.93
CA PHE A 149 -3.18 -2.52 17.68
C PHE A 149 -3.09 -2.05 19.15
N ARG A 150 -2.98 -3.02 20.06
CA ARG A 150 -2.87 -2.75 21.49
C ARG A 150 -1.76 -1.74 21.79
N GLY A 151 -0.57 -1.93 21.20
CA GLY A 151 0.56 -1.02 21.46
C GLY A 151 0.30 0.43 21.06
N LEU A 152 -0.48 0.68 20.00
CA LEU A 152 -0.87 2.03 19.63
C LEU A 152 -1.94 2.57 20.57
N LEU A 153 -2.94 1.76 20.91
CA LEU A 153 -3.99 2.16 21.86
C LEU A 153 -3.42 2.49 23.24
N ASP A 154 -2.43 1.73 23.71
CA ASP A 154 -1.70 2.00 24.97
C ASP A 154 -0.94 3.33 24.95
N ALA A 155 -0.47 3.75 23.77
CA ALA A 155 0.28 4.99 23.60
C ALA A 155 -0.61 6.23 23.53
N LEU A 156 -1.90 6.06 23.19
CA LEU A 156 -2.84 7.17 23.06
C LEU A 156 -3.39 7.58 24.44
N ASP A 157 -3.46 8.88 24.68
CA ASP A 157 -3.90 9.47 25.94
C ASP A 157 -5.35 9.98 25.91
N SER A 158 -5.96 10.11 24.71
CA SER A 158 -7.29 10.72 24.55
C SER A 158 -8.15 10.03 23.51
N GLU A 159 -9.48 10.13 23.71
CA GLU A 159 -10.48 9.67 22.74
C GLU A 159 -10.39 10.47 21.43
N ASP A 160 -10.10 11.78 21.51
CA ASP A 160 -9.94 12.66 20.36
C ASP A 160 -8.80 12.19 19.44
N ALA A 161 -7.67 11.76 20.03
CA ALA A 161 -6.54 11.23 19.27
C ALA A 161 -6.88 9.87 18.62
N LEU A 162 -7.60 9.01 19.35
CA LEU A 162 -8.10 7.74 18.80
C LEU A 162 -9.13 7.98 17.70
N ALA A 163 -10.02 8.96 17.87
CA ALA A 163 -10.98 9.35 16.85
C ALA A 163 -10.28 9.91 15.60
N ALA A 164 -9.20 10.69 15.77
CA ALA A 164 -8.37 11.15 14.65
C ALA A 164 -7.74 9.99 13.88
N LEU A 165 -7.20 9.00 14.57
CA LEU A 165 -6.68 7.77 13.97
C LEU A 165 -7.78 7.02 13.20
N LEU A 166 -8.92 6.76 13.85
CA LEU A 166 -10.04 6.06 13.22
C LEU A 166 -10.57 6.83 12.01
N ALA A 167 -10.67 8.16 12.10
CA ALA A 167 -11.11 8.98 10.97
C ALA A 167 -10.15 8.92 9.78
N HIS A 168 -8.84 8.86 10.04
CA HIS A 168 -7.82 8.67 9.02
C HIS A 168 -7.96 7.31 8.33
N GLU A 169 -8.09 6.22 9.09
CA GLU A 169 -8.28 4.88 8.55
C GLU A 169 -9.62 4.73 7.79
N ILE A 170 -10.70 5.31 8.35
CA ILE A 170 -12.03 5.31 7.69
C ILE A 170 -12.00 6.15 6.42
N ALA A 171 -11.19 7.21 6.34
CA ALA A 171 -11.01 7.96 5.10
C ALA A 171 -10.40 7.10 3.99
N HIS A 172 -9.43 6.24 4.30
CA HIS A 172 -8.89 5.29 3.33
C HIS A 172 -9.96 4.31 2.82
N VAL A 173 -10.88 3.86 3.67
CA VAL A 173 -12.04 3.05 3.28
C VAL A 173 -12.99 3.85 2.39
N ARG A 174 -13.38 5.05 2.83
CA ARG A 174 -14.32 5.93 2.13
C ARG A 174 -13.86 6.27 0.72
N HIS A 175 -12.59 6.62 0.57
CA HIS A 175 -11.97 6.98 -0.72
C HIS A 175 -11.51 5.78 -1.53
N ARG A 176 -11.71 4.55 -1.03
CA ARG A 176 -11.35 3.29 -1.70
C ARG A 176 -9.86 3.22 -2.06
N HIS A 177 -9.00 3.83 -1.23
CA HIS A 177 -7.57 3.92 -1.48
C HIS A 177 -6.91 2.54 -1.60
N LEU A 178 -7.34 1.58 -0.77
CA LEU A 178 -6.82 0.22 -0.81
C LEU A 178 -7.19 -0.49 -2.12
N ALA A 179 -8.44 -0.37 -2.57
CA ALA A 179 -8.88 -0.98 -3.83
C ALA A 179 -8.13 -0.40 -5.04
N ALA A 180 -7.90 0.92 -5.03
CA ALA A 180 -7.10 1.59 -6.06
C ALA A 180 -5.62 1.14 -6.04
N ASN A 181 -5.04 0.95 -4.84
CA ASN A 181 -3.66 0.50 -4.68
C ASN A 181 -3.51 -0.97 -5.08
N ALA A 182 -4.45 -1.85 -4.69
CA ALA A 182 -4.48 -3.25 -5.10
C ALA A 182 -4.59 -3.39 -6.63
N GLY A 183 -5.43 -2.57 -7.27
CA GLY A 183 -5.52 -2.52 -8.73
C GLY A 183 -4.19 -2.15 -9.40
N ARG A 184 -3.45 -1.17 -8.85
CA ARG A 184 -2.09 -0.84 -9.33
C ARG A 184 -1.10 -1.97 -9.12
N GLY A 185 -1.13 -2.61 -7.95
CA GLY A 185 -0.26 -3.74 -7.64
C GLY A 185 -0.50 -4.92 -8.58
N LEU A 186 -1.75 -5.25 -8.85
CA LEU A 186 -2.11 -6.28 -9.82
C LEU A 186 -1.64 -5.95 -11.24
N ALA A 187 -1.78 -4.70 -11.65
CA ALA A 187 -1.26 -4.23 -12.93
C ALA A 187 0.26 -4.41 -13.04
N LEU A 188 0.99 -4.02 -12.00
CA LEU A 188 2.44 -4.22 -11.95
C LEU A 188 2.79 -5.70 -12.01
N ALA A 189 2.05 -6.56 -11.29
CA ALA A 189 2.24 -8.00 -11.35
C ALA A 189 2.04 -8.58 -12.76
N LEU A 190 1.02 -8.11 -13.49
CA LEU A 190 0.77 -8.51 -14.87
C LEU A 190 1.89 -8.06 -15.82
N VAL A 191 2.36 -6.82 -15.67
CA VAL A 191 3.47 -6.29 -16.47
C VAL A 191 4.77 -7.05 -16.20
N LEU A 192 5.10 -7.28 -14.92
CA LEU A 192 6.28 -8.05 -14.53
C LEU A 192 6.16 -9.52 -14.96
N GLY A 193 4.96 -10.09 -14.92
CA GLY A 193 4.67 -11.45 -15.40
C GLY A 193 4.87 -11.60 -16.91
N ALA A 194 4.63 -10.55 -17.69
CA ALA A 194 4.91 -10.55 -19.12
C ALA A 194 6.42 -10.54 -19.42
N VAL A 195 7.24 -10.00 -18.51
CA VAL A 195 8.72 -9.98 -18.63
C VAL A 195 9.34 -11.23 -18.01
N SER A 196 8.82 -11.68 -16.86
CA SER A 196 9.27 -12.88 -16.15
C SER A 196 8.13 -13.45 -15.32
N ALA A 197 7.79 -14.72 -15.53
CA ALA A 197 6.74 -15.41 -14.78
C ALA A 197 7.02 -15.38 -13.26
N ASP A 198 8.28 -15.52 -12.86
CA ASP A 198 8.69 -15.49 -11.45
C ASP A 198 8.50 -14.11 -10.83
N ALA A 199 8.91 -13.04 -11.51
CA ALA A 199 8.73 -11.67 -11.05
C ALA A 199 7.23 -11.31 -10.95
N GLY A 200 6.42 -11.72 -11.92
CA GLY A 200 4.97 -11.58 -11.89
C GLY A 200 4.31 -12.33 -10.74
N ALA A 201 4.74 -13.57 -10.48
CA ALA A 201 4.23 -14.39 -9.39
C ALA A 201 4.60 -13.83 -8.01
N VAL A 202 5.80 -13.27 -7.85
CA VAL A 202 6.22 -12.59 -6.60
C VAL A 202 5.36 -11.34 -6.37
N ALA A 203 5.20 -10.50 -7.41
CA ALA A 203 4.39 -9.29 -7.31
C ALA A 203 2.91 -9.61 -7.06
N ALA A 204 2.34 -10.63 -7.72
CA ALA A 204 0.97 -11.06 -7.51
C ALA A 204 0.75 -11.60 -6.08
N ARG A 205 1.71 -12.36 -5.54
CA ARG A 205 1.66 -12.82 -4.14
C ARG A 205 1.69 -11.66 -3.16
N GLY A 206 2.52 -10.64 -3.39
CA GLY A 206 2.54 -9.42 -2.58
C GLY A 206 1.19 -8.67 -2.60
N VAL A 207 0.47 -8.69 -3.72
CA VAL A 207 -0.86 -8.06 -3.84
C VAL A 207 -1.98 -8.92 -3.25
N LEU A 208 -1.89 -10.25 -3.38
CA LEU A 208 -2.96 -11.20 -3.01
C LEU A 208 -2.67 -11.94 -1.70
N GLY A 209 -1.42 -11.94 -1.25
CA GLY A 209 -0.91 -12.84 -0.20
C GLY A 209 -1.23 -12.47 1.24
N GLY A 210 -1.79 -11.30 1.50
CA GLY A 210 -2.18 -10.98 2.87
C GLY A 210 -2.69 -9.55 3.07
N ALA A 211 -3.70 -9.41 3.93
CA ALA A 211 -4.24 -8.11 4.35
C ALA A 211 -3.15 -7.20 4.96
N THR A 212 -2.11 -7.77 5.55
CA THR A 212 -0.97 -7.07 6.14
C THR A 212 0.01 -6.57 5.06
N GLU A 213 0.25 -7.36 4.02
CA GLU A 213 1.16 -6.98 2.93
C GLU A 213 0.53 -5.95 1.97
N LEU A 214 -0.80 -5.92 1.84
CA LEU A 214 -1.49 -4.87 1.09
C LEU A 214 -1.38 -3.51 1.77
N ALA A 215 -1.36 -3.47 3.09
CA ALA A 215 -1.04 -2.27 3.85
C ALA A 215 0.42 -1.81 3.61
N LEU A 216 1.34 -2.73 3.28
CA LEU A 216 2.74 -2.43 2.95
C LEU A 216 2.93 -1.67 1.62
N LEU A 217 1.92 -1.62 0.75
CA LEU A 217 2.02 -0.87 -0.51
C LEU A 217 2.08 0.65 -0.31
N GLY A 218 1.91 1.14 0.91
CA GLY A 218 1.95 2.55 1.28
C GLY A 218 0.95 3.41 0.49
N TYR A 219 0.46 4.45 1.09
CA TYR A 219 -0.43 5.38 0.42
C TYR A 219 0.35 6.49 -0.27
N SER A 220 -0.19 7.04 -1.36
CA SER A 220 0.41 8.21 -1.99
C SER A 220 0.26 9.45 -1.09
N ARG A 221 1.12 10.45 -1.30
CA ARG A 221 1.02 11.71 -0.53
C ARG A 221 -0.32 12.40 -0.67
N GLU A 222 -0.98 12.25 -1.84
CA GLU A 222 -2.32 12.79 -2.07
C GLU A 222 -3.36 12.05 -1.24
N GLN A 223 -3.30 10.70 -1.21
CA GLN A 223 -4.18 9.87 -0.39
C GLN A 223 -4.01 10.17 1.10
N GLU A 224 -2.77 10.37 1.58
CA GLU A 224 -2.51 10.79 2.95
C GLU A 224 -3.09 12.18 3.25
N THR A 225 -2.94 13.12 2.33
CA THR A 225 -3.50 14.48 2.48
C THR A 225 -5.03 14.46 2.53
N GLU A 226 -5.67 13.63 1.69
CA GLU A 226 -7.13 13.43 1.73
C GLU A 226 -7.58 12.82 3.05
N ALA A 227 -6.86 11.79 3.54
CA ALA A 227 -7.18 11.13 4.81
C ALA A 227 -6.98 12.08 6.00
N ASP A 228 -5.91 12.85 6.03
CA ASP A 228 -5.66 13.86 7.08
C ASP A 228 -6.74 14.94 7.08
N ALA A 229 -7.11 15.45 5.92
CA ALA A 229 -8.16 16.47 5.81
C ALA A 229 -9.51 15.96 6.31
N ALA A 230 -9.85 14.71 5.99
CA ALA A 230 -11.06 14.07 6.47
C ALA A 230 -11.01 13.85 7.99
N ALA A 231 -9.85 13.44 8.54
CA ALA A 231 -9.64 13.25 9.97
C ALA A 231 -9.80 14.58 10.73
N VAL A 232 -9.20 15.67 10.24
CA VAL A 232 -9.36 17.02 10.86
C VAL A 232 -10.85 17.41 10.89
N ALA A 233 -11.57 17.25 9.78
CA ALA A 233 -12.98 17.62 9.70
C ALA A 233 -13.85 16.78 10.66
N ALA A 234 -13.61 15.47 10.72
CA ALA A 234 -14.36 14.57 11.61
C ALA A 234 -14.11 14.88 13.09
N VAL A 235 -12.86 15.12 13.49
CA VAL A 235 -12.50 15.48 14.87
C VAL A 235 -13.14 16.80 15.27
N VAL A 236 -13.10 17.80 14.40
CA VAL A 236 -13.76 19.09 14.65
C VAL A 236 -15.28 18.94 14.78
N ALA A 237 -15.90 18.11 13.93
CA ALA A 237 -17.34 17.85 14.01
C ALA A 237 -17.74 17.14 15.33
N LEU A 238 -16.88 16.27 15.86
CA LEU A 238 -17.15 15.53 17.10
C LEU A 238 -16.83 16.33 18.38
N TYR A 239 -15.73 17.09 18.37
CA TYR A 239 -15.19 17.69 19.60
C TYR A 239 -15.12 19.22 19.54
N GLY A 240 -15.43 19.86 18.41
CA GLY A 240 -15.39 21.32 18.23
C GLY A 240 -13.99 21.91 18.07
N HIS A 241 -12.95 21.09 17.97
CA HIS A 241 -11.57 21.51 17.77
C HIS A 241 -10.72 20.42 17.12
N ALA A 242 -9.59 20.77 16.51
CA ALA A 242 -8.68 19.83 15.82
C ALA A 242 -7.61 19.22 16.75
N GLY A 243 -7.65 19.47 18.05
CA GLY A 243 -6.61 19.07 19.02
C GLY A 243 -6.29 17.58 19.03
N GLY A 244 -7.27 16.72 18.74
CA GLY A 244 -7.07 15.27 18.65
C GLY A 244 -6.09 14.86 17.55
N VAL A 245 -6.11 15.53 16.38
CA VAL A 245 -5.17 15.27 15.29
C VAL A 245 -3.75 15.63 15.71
N GLN A 246 -3.58 16.76 16.39
CA GLN A 246 -2.28 17.16 16.92
C GLN A 246 -1.77 16.17 17.96
N ALA A 247 -2.63 15.76 18.91
CA ALA A 247 -2.28 14.80 19.96
C ALA A 247 -1.87 13.43 19.37
N LEU A 248 -2.52 12.98 18.28
CA LEU A 248 -2.12 11.77 17.56
C LEU A 248 -0.70 11.92 17.00
N PHE A 249 -0.42 12.98 16.25
CA PHE A 249 0.91 13.20 15.66
C PHE A 249 2.01 13.34 16.71
N GLU A 250 1.72 14.02 17.84
CA GLU A 250 2.66 14.13 18.96
C GLU A 250 2.97 12.77 19.60
N THR A 251 1.94 11.92 19.75
CA THR A 251 2.11 10.56 20.29
C THR A 251 2.99 9.71 19.36
N LEU A 252 2.73 9.76 18.05
CA LEU A 252 3.55 9.05 17.06
C LEU A 252 4.99 9.59 17.04
N GLY A 253 5.17 10.91 17.12
CA GLY A 253 6.49 11.54 17.18
C GLY A 253 7.29 11.14 18.44
N ARG A 254 6.66 11.13 19.62
CA ARG A 254 7.30 10.67 20.86
C ARG A 254 7.74 9.21 20.79
N SER A 255 6.96 8.38 20.14
CA SER A 255 7.27 6.96 19.98
C SER A 255 8.52 6.71 19.15
N MET A 256 8.86 7.64 18.23
CA MET A 256 10.09 7.60 17.45
C MET A 256 11.31 8.14 18.22
N ALA A 257 11.12 9.25 18.95
CA ALA A 257 12.21 9.94 19.64
C ALA A 257 12.84 9.11 20.77
N GLY A 258 12.09 8.19 21.38
CA GLY A 258 12.52 7.41 22.53
C GLY A 258 13.40 6.19 22.24
N ARG A 259 13.71 5.88 20.97
CA ARG A 259 14.39 4.63 20.59
C ARG A 259 15.42 4.83 19.46
N PRO A 260 16.60 5.39 19.73
CA PRO A 260 17.65 5.47 18.72
C PRO A 260 18.01 4.07 18.22
N GLY A 261 17.91 3.83 16.90
CA GLY A 261 18.21 2.53 16.28
C GLY A 261 17.08 1.50 16.31
N ALA A 262 15.89 1.82 16.84
CA ALA A 262 14.71 0.96 16.74
C ALA A 262 14.13 0.98 15.31
N GLU A 263 13.52 -0.13 14.92
CA GLU A 263 12.76 -0.19 13.67
C GLU A 263 11.63 0.86 13.69
N VAL A 264 11.44 1.52 12.53
CA VAL A 264 10.34 2.47 12.33
C VAL A 264 9.02 1.71 12.52
N PRO A 265 8.11 2.18 13.39
CA PRO A 265 6.81 1.55 13.56
C PRO A 265 6.08 1.33 12.24
N GLU A 266 5.38 0.21 12.10
CA GLU A 266 4.71 -0.18 10.86
C GLU A 266 3.74 0.89 10.37
N LEU A 267 2.97 1.49 11.28
CA LEU A 267 2.08 2.62 10.96
C LEU A 267 2.82 3.76 10.26
N LEU A 268 4.03 4.07 10.67
CA LEU A 268 4.83 5.15 10.08
C LEU A 268 5.53 4.74 8.78
N ARG A 269 5.62 3.45 8.51
CA ARG A 269 6.12 2.92 7.22
C ARG A 269 5.03 3.00 6.15
N THR A 270 3.78 2.70 6.52
CA THR A 270 2.61 2.75 5.63
C THR A 270 2.05 4.16 5.49
N HIS A 271 2.12 4.96 6.56
CA HIS A 271 1.67 6.35 6.66
C HIS A 271 2.80 7.27 7.13
N PRO A 272 3.76 7.63 6.27
CA PRO A 272 4.91 8.43 6.68
C PRO A 272 4.48 9.75 7.30
N GLN A 273 4.82 9.93 8.57
CA GLN A 273 4.63 11.20 9.26
C GLN A 273 5.67 12.21 8.75
N THR A 274 5.20 13.35 8.29
CA THR A 274 6.07 14.43 7.85
C THR A 274 5.64 15.74 8.52
N ASP A 275 6.60 16.62 8.80
CA ASP A 275 6.30 17.97 9.30
C ASP A 275 5.31 18.73 8.40
N LYS A 276 5.32 18.40 7.10
CA LYS A 276 4.40 18.98 6.12
C LYS A 276 2.94 18.53 6.38
N ARG A 277 2.70 17.28 6.77
CA ARG A 277 1.35 16.78 7.09
C ARG A 277 0.82 17.47 8.36
N ILE A 278 1.64 17.57 9.39
CA ILE A 278 1.29 18.28 10.63
C ILE A 278 0.95 19.74 10.35
N ALA A 279 1.81 20.42 9.60
CA ALA A 279 1.58 21.82 9.21
C ALA A 279 0.31 21.97 8.35
N ALA A 280 0.06 21.07 7.42
CA ALA A 280 -1.12 21.09 6.56
C ALA A 280 -2.43 20.91 7.36
N ALA A 281 -2.46 19.97 8.31
CA ALA A 281 -3.61 19.76 9.21
C ALA A 281 -3.94 21.02 10.03
N ARG A 282 -2.92 21.69 10.60
CA ARG A 282 -3.07 22.97 11.30
C ARG A 282 -3.56 24.07 10.38
N ALA A 283 -2.95 24.20 9.21
CA ALA A 283 -3.31 25.21 8.21
C ALA A 283 -4.77 25.06 7.78
N LEU A 284 -5.21 23.81 7.52
CA LEU A 284 -6.60 23.51 7.17
C LEU A 284 -7.57 23.97 8.27
N ALA A 285 -7.30 23.64 9.54
CA ALA A 285 -8.14 24.07 10.65
C ALA A 285 -8.21 25.60 10.74
N THR A 286 -7.08 26.29 10.61
CA THR A 286 -7.01 27.75 10.64
C THR A 286 -7.77 28.37 9.46
N GLN A 287 -7.58 27.88 8.24
CA GLN A 287 -8.26 28.38 7.03
C GLN A 287 -9.78 28.20 7.10
N ARG A 288 -10.25 27.14 7.77
CA ARG A 288 -11.68 26.89 7.98
C ARG A 288 -12.27 27.65 9.18
N GLY A 289 -11.45 28.39 9.91
CA GLY A 289 -11.89 29.07 11.14
C GLY A 289 -12.19 28.11 12.30
N TRP A 290 -11.69 26.90 12.24
CA TRP A 290 -11.85 25.88 13.28
C TRP A 290 -10.86 26.12 14.41
N ARG A 291 -11.26 25.79 15.62
CA ARG A 291 -10.35 25.81 16.77
C ARG A 291 -9.27 24.74 16.60
N VAL A 292 -8.01 25.15 16.63
CA VAL A 292 -6.87 24.23 16.50
C VAL A 292 -6.69 23.37 17.76
N GLU A 293 -6.88 23.97 18.92
CA GLU A 293 -6.68 23.36 20.24
C GLU A 293 -7.95 23.35 21.07
N GLY A 294 -8.07 22.39 21.98
CA GLY A 294 -9.17 22.27 22.94
C GLY A 294 -8.86 21.25 24.02
N LEU A 295 -9.76 21.11 25.00
CA LEU A 295 -9.66 20.08 26.03
C LEU A 295 -9.88 18.70 25.40
N LEU A 296 -8.92 17.81 25.59
CA LEU A 296 -9.00 16.44 25.10
C LEU A 296 -9.87 15.58 26.00
N THR A 297 -10.72 14.79 25.41
CA THR A 297 -11.58 13.82 26.09
C THR A 297 -10.75 12.61 26.51
N PRO A 298 -10.78 12.17 27.78
CA PRO A 298 -10.10 10.95 28.18
C PRO A 298 -10.66 9.72 27.47
N LEU A 299 -9.81 8.72 27.20
CA LEU A 299 -10.26 7.43 26.67
C LEU A 299 -11.34 6.81 27.57
N ALA A 300 -12.33 6.15 26.96
CA ALA A 300 -13.32 5.37 27.69
C ALA A 300 -12.66 4.25 28.52
N PRO A 301 -13.19 3.88 29.67
CA PRO A 301 -12.58 2.89 30.57
C PRO A 301 -12.17 1.57 29.87
N PRO A 302 -12.99 0.97 29.00
CA PRO A 302 -12.61 -0.29 28.32
C PRO A 302 -11.37 -0.15 27.42
N LEU A 303 -11.09 1.07 26.93
CA LEU A 303 -9.99 1.35 26.02
C LEU A 303 -8.70 1.75 26.76
N ARG A 304 -8.74 1.88 28.08
CA ARG A 304 -7.56 2.13 28.90
C ARG A 304 -6.92 0.82 29.29
N PHE A 305 -5.61 0.76 29.15
CA PHE A 305 -4.84 -0.31 29.76
C PHE A 305 -4.24 0.20 31.08
N GLU A 306 -4.23 -0.62 32.11
CA GLU A 306 -3.57 -0.28 33.36
C GLU A 306 -2.05 -0.16 33.10
N ARG A 307 -1.53 1.06 33.21
CA ARG A 307 -0.07 1.31 33.13
C ARG A 307 0.56 0.77 34.41
N GLY A 308 1.08 -0.43 34.39
CA GLY A 308 1.90 -0.92 35.50
C GLY A 308 1.56 -2.26 36.11
N GLY A 309 0.79 -3.11 35.47
CA GLY A 309 0.73 -4.54 35.79
C GLY A 309 1.84 -5.28 35.07
N THR A 310 3.01 -5.40 35.69
CA THR A 310 3.96 -6.47 35.31
C THR A 310 3.31 -7.78 35.75
N GLU A 311 2.79 -8.56 34.81
CA GLU A 311 2.63 -10.00 34.92
C GLU A 311 3.55 -10.71 33.94
#